data_413f08bee9a7df0baf9597250bc3a097
#
_entry.id   413f08bee9a7df0baf9597250bc3a097
#
_cell.length_a   1.000
_cell.length_b   1.000
_cell.length_c   1.000
_cell.angle_alpha   90.00
_cell.angle_beta   90.00
_cell.angle_gamma   90.00
#
_symmetry.space_group_name_H-M   'P 1'
#
loop_
_entity.id
_entity.type
_entity.pdbx_description
1 polymer ?
#
loop_
_entity_poly.entity_id
_entity_poly.type
_entity_poly.pdbx_seq_one_letter_code
_entity_poly.pdbx_strand_id
1 'polypeptide(L)'
;AIATVALSGAVFAVWDAEIALVVGAGGAVTVGAVAKFERNSPLWTAAGVFIFILSMVSIIWLRAEEALGLATVYWLFVVVWATDSGAYIFGKLIGGASLAPRISPKKTWAGAIGGLATGALMGVVLTLLLQAVGLLGGSVELLLIALASALLSLCSQVGDLAESGVKRYFGVKDSGSWL
;
A
#
# COMPACT_ATOMS: atom_id res chain seq x y z
N ALA A 1 1.76 9.27 17.63
CA ALA A 1 1.70 8.49 16.38
C ALA A 1 3.10 8.33 15.77
N ILE A 2 3.76 9.44 15.33
CA ILE A 2 5.09 9.36 14.67
C ILE A 2 6.13 8.66 15.55
N ALA A 3 6.22 9.01 16.84
CA ALA A 3 7.13 8.37 17.79
C ALA A 3 6.87 6.85 17.92
N THR A 4 5.62 6.43 17.89
CA THR A 4 5.22 5.02 17.96
C THR A 4 5.66 4.24 16.72
N VAL A 5 5.47 4.82 15.54
CA VAL A 5 5.90 4.23 14.27
C VAL A 5 7.43 4.13 14.21
N ALA A 6 8.14 5.20 14.59
CA ALA A 6 9.61 5.20 14.64
C ALA A 6 10.16 4.16 15.64
N LEU A 7 9.53 4.03 16.81
CA LEU A 7 9.91 3.05 17.81
C LEU A 7 9.72 1.61 17.29
N SER A 8 8.60 1.32 16.64
CA SER A 8 8.36 -0.02 16.06
C SER A 8 9.39 -0.37 15.00
N GLY A 9 9.77 0.59 14.15
CA GLY A 9 10.82 0.40 13.15
C GLY A 9 12.19 0.15 13.78
N ALA A 10 12.53 0.89 14.85
CA ALA A 10 13.78 0.69 15.58
C ALA A 10 13.82 -0.66 16.29
N VAL A 11 12.69 -1.09 16.88
CA VAL A 11 12.57 -2.42 17.52
C VAL A 11 12.74 -3.53 16.49
N PHE A 12 12.14 -3.38 15.29
CA PHE A 12 12.33 -4.35 14.21
C PHE A 12 13.82 -4.49 13.80
N ALA A 13 14.55 -3.38 13.75
CA ALA A 13 15.96 -3.39 13.37
C ALA A 13 16.88 -4.10 14.37
N VAL A 14 16.44 -4.26 15.62
CA VAL A 14 17.23 -4.86 16.72
C VAL A 14 16.74 -6.26 17.08
N TRP A 15 15.43 -6.50 16.95
CA TRP A 15 14.78 -7.75 17.33
C TRP A 15 13.96 -8.31 16.16
N ASP A 16 12.94 -9.11 16.44
CA ASP A 16 12.09 -9.76 15.44
C ASP A 16 10.85 -8.95 15.09
N ALA A 17 10.27 -9.23 13.92
CA ALA A 17 9.05 -8.60 13.42
C ALA A 17 7.87 -8.74 14.39
N GLU A 18 7.78 -9.85 15.10
CA GLU A 18 6.72 -10.11 16.08
C GLU A 18 6.77 -9.12 17.24
N ILE A 19 7.97 -8.87 17.77
CA ILE A 19 8.18 -7.91 18.88
C ILE A 19 7.87 -6.49 18.40
N ALA A 20 8.29 -6.13 17.18
CA ALA A 20 7.98 -4.83 16.59
C ALA A 20 6.47 -4.60 16.44
N LEU A 21 5.72 -5.62 16.01
CA LEU A 21 4.25 -5.57 15.91
C LEU A 21 3.58 -5.44 17.28
N VAL A 22 4.06 -6.17 18.30
CA VAL A 22 3.52 -6.07 19.67
C VAL A 22 3.75 -4.67 20.24
N VAL A 23 4.97 -4.11 20.11
CA VAL A 23 5.29 -2.75 20.54
C VAL A 23 4.44 -1.73 19.77
N GLY A 24 4.28 -1.93 18.46
CA GLY A 24 3.44 -1.09 17.63
C GLY A 24 1.97 -1.12 18.02
N ALA A 25 1.42 -2.30 18.27
CA ALA A 25 0.04 -2.46 18.74
C ALA A 25 -0.18 -1.79 20.11
N GLY A 26 0.73 -1.98 21.06
CA GLY A 26 0.70 -1.29 22.35
C GLY A 26 0.73 0.23 22.21
N GLY A 27 1.59 0.75 21.33
CA GLY A 27 1.66 2.16 21.00
C GLY A 27 0.39 2.70 20.31
N ALA A 28 -0.24 1.91 19.44
CA ALA A 28 -1.51 2.30 18.82
C ALA A 28 -2.63 2.43 19.86
N VAL A 29 -2.69 1.51 20.82
CA VAL A 29 -3.64 1.57 21.94
C VAL A 29 -3.41 2.80 22.81
N THR A 30 -2.15 3.10 23.16
CA THR A 30 -1.82 4.30 23.98
C THR A 30 -2.19 5.60 23.24
N VAL A 31 -1.89 5.71 21.95
CA VAL A 31 -2.28 6.88 21.13
C VAL A 31 -3.80 7.01 21.03
N GLY A 32 -4.53 5.89 20.89
CA GLY A 32 -5.98 5.87 20.91
C GLY A 32 -6.56 6.32 22.26
N ALA A 33 -5.94 5.90 23.38
CA ALA A 33 -6.36 6.34 24.71
C ALA A 33 -6.15 7.86 24.90
N VAL A 34 -5.02 8.41 24.46
CA VAL A 34 -4.78 9.86 24.49
C VAL A 34 -5.79 10.61 23.62
N ALA A 35 -6.11 10.11 22.42
CA ALA A 35 -7.10 10.72 21.54
C ALA A 35 -8.48 10.88 22.17
N LYS A 36 -8.85 10.00 23.11
CA LYS A 36 -10.10 10.12 23.88
C LYS A 36 -10.14 11.39 24.73
N PHE A 37 -9.01 11.79 25.32
CA PHE A 37 -8.92 13.03 26.10
C PHE A 37 -8.98 14.27 25.20
N GLU A 38 -8.53 14.19 23.96
CA GLU A 38 -8.56 15.27 22.96
C GLU A 38 -9.89 15.37 22.19
N ARG A 39 -10.93 14.63 22.60
CA ARG A 39 -12.23 14.53 21.91
C ARG A 39 -12.16 14.00 20.48
N ASN A 40 -11.08 13.34 20.11
CA ASN A 40 -10.94 12.61 18.85
C ASN A 40 -11.51 11.20 18.98
N SER A 41 -11.77 10.53 17.86
CA SER A 41 -12.23 9.14 17.87
C SER A 41 -11.06 8.19 18.19
N PRO A 42 -11.02 7.59 19.42
CA PRO A 42 -9.88 6.77 19.84
C PRO A 42 -9.67 5.54 18.95
N LEU A 43 -10.76 4.91 18.50
CA LEU A 43 -10.70 3.73 17.67
C LEU A 43 -10.09 4.01 16.29
N TRP A 44 -10.51 5.08 15.62
CA TRP A 44 -9.98 5.46 14.32
C TRP A 44 -8.53 5.91 14.40
N THR A 45 -8.16 6.63 15.46
CA THR A 45 -6.78 7.06 15.69
C THR A 45 -5.87 5.84 15.92
N ALA A 46 -6.30 4.90 16.76
CA ALA A 46 -5.56 3.66 17.00
C ALA A 46 -5.44 2.80 15.72
N ALA A 47 -6.54 2.64 14.97
CA ALA A 47 -6.55 1.89 13.71
C ALA A 47 -5.59 2.50 12.67
N GLY A 48 -5.60 3.83 12.51
CA GLY A 48 -4.69 4.51 11.60
C GLY A 48 -3.22 4.28 11.96
N VAL A 49 -2.86 4.43 13.24
CA VAL A 49 -1.50 4.16 13.72
C VAL A 49 -1.11 2.70 13.50
N PHE A 50 -2.01 1.75 13.79
CA PHE A 50 -1.75 0.33 13.60
C PHE A 50 -1.53 -0.02 12.11
N ILE A 51 -2.34 0.51 11.19
CA ILE A 51 -2.18 0.30 9.74
C ILE A 51 -0.81 0.81 9.27
N PHE A 52 -0.38 1.99 9.73
CA PHE A 52 0.94 2.52 9.40
C PHE A 52 2.08 1.61 9.90
N ILE A 53 1.99 1.15 11.14
CA ILE A 53 2.99 0.25 11.73
C ILE A 53 3.04 -1.07 10.96
N LEU A 54 1.88 -1.66 10.69
CA LEU A 54 1.80 -2.90 9.92
C LEU A 54 2.44 -2.75 8.55
N SER A 55 2.17 -1.65 7.84
CA SER A 55 2.76 -1.37 6.52
C SER A 55 4.28 -1.21 6.60
N MET A 56 4.79 -0.45 7.57
CA MET A 56 6.22 -0.24 7.77
C MET A 56 6.95 -1.55 8.09
N VAL A 57 6.44 -2.32 9.05
CA VAL A 57 7.03 -3.61 9.46
C VAL A 57 7.02 -4.59 8.30
N SER A 58 5.92 -4.66 7.53
CA SER A 58 5.83 -5.54 6.35
C SER A 58 6.87 -5.20 5.28
N ILE A 59 7.10 -3.91 4.99
CA ILE A 59 8.11 -3.49 4.00
C ILE A 59 9.52 -3.81 4.50
N ILE A 60 9.82 -3.57 5.78
CA ILE A 60 11.12 -3.88 6.38
C ILE A 60 11.35 -5.39 6.38
N TRP A 61 10.34 -6.18 6.73
CA TRP A 61 10.40 -7.64 6.71
C TRP A 61 10.64 -8.18 5.30
N LEU A 62 9.91 -7.70 4.30
CA LEU A 62 10.14 -8.03 2.90
C LEU A 62 11.56 -7.69 2.46
N ARG A 63 12.07 -6.51 2.87
CA ARG A 63 13.41 -6.05 2.52
C ARG A 63 14.51 -6.88 3.18
N ALA A 64 14.26 -7.45 4.36
CA ALA A 64 15.22 -8.24 5.13
C ALA A 64 15.46 -9.64 4.54
N GLU A 65 14.63 -10.11 3.61
CA GLU A 65 14.84 -11.37 2.91
C GLU A 65 16.15 -11.32 2.10
N GLU A 66 17.09 -12.20 2.41
CA GLU A 66 18.48 -12.15 1.90
C GLU A 66 18.56 -12.29 0.37
N ALA A 67 17.77 -13.21 -0.20
CA ALA A 67 17.88 -13.55 -1.61
C ALA A 67 17.14 -12.57 -2.53
N LEU A 68 15.92 -12.17 -2.19
CA LEU A 68 15.02 -11.45 -3.08
C LEU A 68 14.42 -10.17 -2.49
N GLY A 69 14.76 -9.82 -1.25
CA GLY A 69 14.10 -8.74 -0.51
C GLY A 69 14.11 -7.40 -1.25
N LEU A 70 15.25 -7.01 -1.80
CA LEU A 70 15.34 -5.75 -2.56
C LEU A 70 14.53 -5.81 -3.87
N ALA A 71 14.61 -6.91 -4.60
CA ALA A 71 13.85 -7.10 -5.83
C ALA A 71 12.34 -7.10 -5.58
N THR A 72 11.89 -7.74 -4.49
CA THR A 72 10.48 -7.78 -4.10
C THR A 72 9.95 -6.40 -3.73
N VAL A 73 10.72 -5.59 -2.99
CA VAL A 73 10.34 -4.22 -2.66
C VAL A 73 10.24 -3.35 -3.91
N TYR A 74 11.20 -3.43 -4.83
CA TYR A 74 11.11 -2.71 -6.11
C TYR A 74 9.92 -3.17 -6.94
N TRP A 75 9.67 -4.48 -7.02
CA TRP A 75 8.51 -5.02 -7.71
C TRP A 75 7.20 -4.49 -7.12
N LEU A 76 7.05 -4.47 -5.80
CA LEU A 76 5.88 -3.91 -5.12
C LEU A 76 5.64 -2.45 -5.52
N PHE A 77 6.67 -1.59 -5.42
CA PHE A 77 6.53 -0.18 -5.76
C PHE A 77 6.22 0.04 -7.24
N VAL A 78 6.89 -0.68 -8.13
CA VAL A 78 6.66 -0.53 -9.58
C VAL A 78 5.25 -0.95 -9.95
N VAL A 79 4.73 -2.05 -9.40
CA VAL A 79 3.35 -2.50 -9.66
C VAL A 79 2.34 -1.46 -9.16
N VAL A 80 2.51 -0.94 -7.94
CA VAL A 80 1.58 0.07 -7.38
C VAL A 80 1.62 1.36 -8.20
N TRP A 81 2.81 1.91 -8.50
CA TRP A 81 2.93 3.13 -9.29
C TRP A 81 2.41 2.96 -10.73
N ALA A 82 2.65 1.81 -11.34
CA ALA A 82 2.11 1.50 -12.66
C ALA A 82 0.60 1.39 -12.63
N THR A 83 0.03 0.79 -11.58
CA THR A 83 -1.42 0.71 -11.36
C THR A 83 -2.04 2.10 -11.28
N ASP A 84 -1.50 2.99 -10.46
CA ASP A 84 -2.03 4.34 -10.27
C ASP A 84 -1.91 5.17 -11.55
N SER A 85 -0.75 5.11 -12.21
CA SER A 85 -0.51 5.79 -13.47
C SER A 85 -1.43 5.29 -14.58
N GLY A 86 -1.57 3.97 -14.72
CA GLY A 86 -2.47 3.34 -15.69
C GLY A 86 -3.93 3.70 -15.40
N ALA A 87 -4.35 3.62 -14.13
CA ALA A 87 -5.71 3.98 -13.72
C ALA A 87 -6.03 5.44 -14.05
N TYR A 88 -5.08 6.36 -13.83
CA TYR A 88 -5.24 7.76 -14.20
C TYR A 88 -5.33 7.97 -15.72
N ILE A 89 -4.39 7.38 -16.49
CA ILE A 89 -4.30 7.54 -17.93
C ILE A 89 -5.57 6.99 -18.61
N PHE A 90 -5.90 5.72 -18.36
CA PHE A 90 -7.05 5.07 -18.98
C PHE A 90 -8.38 5.65 -18.49
N GLY A 91 -8.44 6.03 -17.21
CA GLY A 91 -9.62 6.72 -16.67
C GLY A 91 -9.87 8.06 -17.31
N LYS A 92 -8.81 8.80 -17.66
CA LYS A 92 -8.92 10.11 -18.32
C LYS A 92 -9.18 10.00 -19.84
N LEU A 93 -8.51 9.05 -20.52
CA LEU A 93 -8.61 8.88 -21.97
C LEU A 93 -9.93 8.23 -22.39
N ILE A 94 -10.36 7.19 -21.70
CA ILE A 94 -11.57 6.41 -22.03
C ILE A 94 -12.78 6.96 -21.26
N GLY A 95 -12.59 7.32 -19.97
CA GLY A 95 -13.67 7.80 -19.12
C GLY A 95 -14.72 6.73 -18.83
N GLY A 96 -15.99 7.09 -18.91
CA GLY A 96 -17.12 6.18 -18.75
C GLY A 96 -17.70 6.16 -17.34
N ALA A 97 -18.35 5.05 -16.97
CA ALA A 97 -19.06 4.92 -15.71
C ALA A 97 -18.12 5.01 -14.50
N SER A 98 -18.55 5.73 -13.46
CA SER A 98 -17.81 5.83 -12.21
C SER A 98 -17.79 4.49 -11.48
N LEU A 99 -16.63 4.09 -10.97
CA LEU A 99 -16.42 2.86 -10.20
C LEU A 99 -17.14 2.91 -8.84
N ALA A 100 -17.06 4.05 -8.16
CA ALA A 100 -17.63 4.24 -6.82
C ALA A 100 -18.20 5.66 -6.67
N PRO A 101 -19.40 5.95 -7.23
CA PRO A 101 -19.96 7.33 -7.30
C PRO A 101 -20.06 8.05 -5.95
N ARG A 102 -20.36 7.31 -4.88
CA ARG A 102 -20.55 7.87 -3.53
C ARG A 102 -19.23 8.14 -2.78
N ILE A 103 -18.18 7.41 -3.11
CA ILE A 103 -16.88 7.45 -2.40
C ILE A 103 -15.89 8.30 -3.19
N SER A 104 -15.70 7.96 -4.46
CA SER A 104 -14.75 8.62 -5.37
C SER A 104 -15.35 8.74 -6.77
N PRO A 105 -16.13 9.80 -7.06
CA PRO A 105 -16.85 9.93 -8.33
C PRO A 105 -15.93 10.07 -9.55
N LYS A 106 -14.65 10.42 -9.35
CA LYS A 106 -13.66 10.56 -10.43
C LYS A 106 -13.04 9.24 -10.88
N LYS A 107 -13.13 8.18 -10.07
CA LYS A 107 -12.61 6.85 -10.45
C LYS A 107 -13.59 6.16 -11.40
N THR A 108 -13.08 5.63 -12.52
CA THR A 108 -13.86 4.96 -13.56
C THR A 108 -13.52 3.49 -13.68
N TRP A 109 -14.44 2.70 -14.22
CA TRP A 109 -14.19 1.29 -14.54
C TRP A 109 -13.07 1.13 -15.56
N ALA A 110 -13.01 2.02 -16.58
CA ALA A 110 -11.92 2.02 -17.55
C ALA A 110 -10.56 2.25 -16.89
N GLY A 111 -10.51 3.16 -15.90
CA GLY A 111 -9.32 3.38 -15.10
C GLY A 111 -8.94 2.15 -14.28
N ALA A 112 -9.92 1.51 -13.62
CA ALA A 112 -9.64 0.33 -12.80
C ALA A 112 -9.07 -0.83 -13.62
N ILE A 113 -9.66 -1.13 -14.77
CA ILE A 113 -9.19 -2.18 -15.68
C ILE A 113 -7.83 -1.81 -16.27
N GLY A 114 -7.65 -0.55 -16.71
CA GLY A 114 -6.39 -0.05 -17.24
C GLY A 114 -5.25 -0.11 -16.22
N GLY A 115 -5.52 0.28 -14.97
CA GLY A 115 -4.57 0.17 -13.86
C GLY A 115 -4.18 -1.29 -13.58
N LEU A 116 -5.18 -2.19 -13.53
CA LEU A 116 -4.94 -3.62 -13.34
C LEU A 116 -4.02 -4.20 -14.42
N ALA A 117 -4.33 -3.91 -15.69
CA ALA A 117 -3.55 -4.40 -16.83
C ALA A 117 -2.12 -3.82 -16.83
N THR A 118 -1.98 -2.52 -16.54
CA THR A 118 -0.67 -1.86 -16.48
C THR A 118 0.17 -2.38 -15.33
N GLY A 119 -0.41 -2.55 -14.14
CA GLY A 119 0.28 -3.12 -12.98
C GLY A 119 0.76 -4.54 -13.23
N ALA A 120 -0.10 -5.41 -13.80
CA ALA A 120 0.27 -6.77 -14.15
C ALA A 120 1.41 -6.80 -15.19
N LEU A 121 1.32 -5.98 -16.24
CA LEU A 121 2.34 -5.88 -17.28
C LEU A 121 3.69 -5.41 -16.72
N MET A 122 3.68 -4.34 -15.93
CA MET A 122 4.92 -3.75 -15.40
C MET A 122 5.60 -4.63 -14.36
N GLY A 123 4.84 -5.43 -13.60
CA GLY A 123 5.43 -6.46 -12.75
C GLY A 123 6.18 -7.53 -13.52
N VAL A 124 5.64 -7.98 -14.66
CA VAL A 124 6.32 -8.92 -15.56
C VAL A 124 7.54 -8.27 -16.21
N VAL A 125 7.41 -7.04 -16.73
CA VAL A 125 8.51 -6.30 -17.36
C VAL A 125 9.67 -6.12 -16.39
N LEU A 126 9.40 -5.69 -15.15
CA LEU A 126 10.45 -5.56 -14.14
C LEU A 126 11.14 -6.89 -13.86
N THR A 127 10.39 -7.98 -13.73
CA THR A 127 10.96 -9.31 -13.48
C THR A 127 11.90 -9.71 -14.61
N LEU A 128 11.50 -9.52 -15.87
CA LEU A 128 12.35 -9.80 -17.03
C LEU A 128 13.61 -8.93 -17.06
N LEU A 129 13.48 -7.65 -16.70
CA LEU A 129 14.65 -6.74 -16.59
C LEU A 129 15.62 -7.20 -15.51
N LEU A 130 15.12 -7.58 -14.33
CA LEU A 130 15.97 -8.07 -13.23
C LEU A 130 16.68 -9.39 -13.59
N GLN A 131 16.02 -10.27 -14.36
CA GLN A 131 16.65 -11.47 -14.92
C GLN A 131 17.73 -11.13 -15.96
N ALA A 132 17.43 -10.21 -16.88
CA ALA A 132 18.36 -9.81 -17.93
C ALA A 132 19.67 -9.19 -17.39
N VAL A 133 19.59 -8.47 -16.26
CA VAL A 133 20.79 -7.89 -15.58
C VAL A 133 21.41 -8.84 -14.55
N GLY A 134 20.93 -10.08 -14.44
CA GLY A 134 21.50 -11.10 -13.56
C GLY A 134 21.18 -10.91 -12.05
N LEU A 135 20.22 -10.06 -11.71
CA LEU A 135 19.78 -9.83 -10.33
C LEU A 135 18.75 -10.88 -9.86
N LEU A 136 18.11 -11.56 -10.80
CA LEU A 136 17.23 -12.70 -10.54
C LEU A 136 17.78 -13.93 -11.27
N GLY A 137 18.12 -14.96 -10.51
CA GLY A 137 18.53 -16.26 -11.06
C GLY A 137 17.35 -17.21 -11.26
N GLY A 138 17.55 -18.23 -12.09
CA GLY A 138 16.56 -19.30 -12.30
C GLY A 138 15.44 -18.96 -13.30
N SER A 139 14.58 -19.94 -13.55
CA SER A 139 13.37 -19.76 -14.36
C SER A 139 12.23 -19.24 -13.47
N VAL A 140 11.68 -18.08 -13.80
CA VAL A 140 10.51 -17.53 -13.13
C VAL A 140 9.27 -17.76 -13.99
N GLU A 141 8.22 -18.30 -13.41
CA GLU A 141 6.95 -18.46 -14.11
C GLU A 141 6.26 -17.10 -14.29
N LEU A 142 6.34 -16.54 -15.49
CA LEU A 142 5.80 -15.21 -15.80
C LEU A 142 4.30 -15.11 -15.56
N LEU A 143 3.55 -16.21 -15.72
CA LEU A 143 2.13 -16.24 -15.41
C LEU A 143 1.86 -15.99 -13.92
N LEU A 144 2.63 -16.63 -13.05
CA LEU A 144 2.51 -16.40 -11.59
C LEU A 144 2.85 -14.97 -11.22
N ILE A 145 3.89 -14.39 -11.82
CA ILE A 145 4.24 -12.98 -11.62
C ILE A 145 3.12 -12.07 -12.10
N ALA A 146 2.54 -12.32 -13.27
CA ALA A 146 1.42 -11.54 -13.78
C ALA A 146 0.20 -11.61 -12.86
N LEU A 147 -0.14 -12.80 -12.38
CA LEU A 147 -1.27 -13.00 -11.45
C LEU A 147 -1.01 -12.34 -10.10
N ALA A 148 0.20 -12.47 -9.53
CA ALA A 148 0.58 -11.83 -8.30
C ALA A 148 0.56 -10.29 -8.43
N SER A 149 1.07 -9.75 -9.56
CA SER A 149 1.03 -8.32 -9.85
C SER A 149 -0.41 -7.82 -10.03
N ALA A 150 -1.27 -8.59 -10.69
CA ALA A 150 -2.68 -8.26 -10.85
C ALA A 150 -3.40 -8.24 -9.49
N LEU A 151 -3.13 -9.22 -8.63
CA LEU A 151 -3.68 -9.26 -7.28
C LEU A 151 -3.21 -8.07 -6.44
N LEU A 152 -1.92 -7.75 -6.47
CA LEU A 152 -1.37 -6.58 -5.79
C LEU A 152 -1.99 -5.27 -6.30
N SER A 153 -2.15 -5.14 -7.62
CA SER A 153 -2.83 -4.01 -8.25
C SER A 153 -4.29 -3.87 -7.77
N LEU A 154 -5.01 -4.99 -7.68
CA LEU A 154 -6.37 -5.00 -7.16
C LEU A 154 -6.42 -4.56 -5.69
N CYS A 155 -5.52 -5.10 -4.85
CA CYS A 155 -5.41 -4.71 -3.44
C CYS A 155 -5.10 -3.22 -3.28
N SER A 156 -4.18 -2.66 -4.10
CA SER A 156 -3.86 -1.24 -4.11
C SER A 156 -5.09 -0.39 -4.43
N GLN A 157 -5.83 -0.73 -5.47
CA GLN A 157 -7.04 -0.01 -5.86
C GLN A 157 -8.15 -0.07 -4.80
N VAL A 158 -8.33 -1.23 -4.16
CA VAL A 158 -9.27 -1.40 -3.04
C VAL A 158 -8.82 -0.56 -1.83
N GLY A 159 -7.53 -0.55 -1.53
CA GLY A 159 -6.95 0.27 -0.46
C GLY A 159 -7.22 1.77 -0.66
N ASP A 160 -7.00 2.27 -1.88
CA ASP A 160 -7.25 3.68 -2.23
C ASP A 160 -8.76 4.03 -2.17
N LEU A 161 -9.65 3.09 -2.54
CA LEU A 161 -11.08 3.27 -2.34
C LEU A 161 -11.46 3.27 -0.86
N ALA A 162 -10.87 2.41 -0.05
CA ALA A 162 -11.10 2.35 1.39
C ALA A 162 -10.65 3.66 2.07
N GLU A 163 -9.45 4.17 1.74
CA GLU A 163 -8.96 5.47 2.22
C GLU A 163 -9.92 6.60 1.83
N SER A 164 -10.36 6.62 0.58
CA SER A 164 -11.35 7.60 0.09
C SER A 164 -12.66 7.49 0.88
N GLY A 165 -13.11 6.27 1.19
CA GLY A 165 -14.30 6.02 2.01
C GLY A 165 -14.17 6.57 3.44
N VAL A 166 -13.04 6.34 4.07
CA VAL A 166 -12.74 6.88 5.41
C VAL A 166 -12.74 8.41 5.40
N LYS A 167 -12.12 9.04 4.39
CA LYS A 167 -12.17 10.51 4.23
C LYS A 167 -13.61 11.04 4.14
N ARG A 168 -14.47 10.37 3.37
CA ARG A 168 -15.90 10.75 3.27
C ARG A 168 -16.66 10.54 4.57
N TYR A 169 -16.36 9.46 5.31
CA TYR A 169 -16.98 9.21 6.60
C TYR A 169 -16.70 10.35 7.59
N PHE A 170 -15.50 10.93 7.58
CA PHE A 170 -15.13 12.08 8.40
C PHE A 170 -15.51 13.44 7.79
N GLY A 171 -16.19 13.47 6.64
CA GLY A 171 -16.60 14.71 5.97
C GLY A 171 -15.46 15.52 5.39
N VAL A 172 -14.26 14.93 5.29
CA VAL A 172 -13.07 15.57 4.71
C VAL A 172 -12.79 15.04 3.31
N LYS A 173 -12.10 15.85 2.50
CA LYS A 173 -11.66 15.47 1.16
C LYS A 173 -10.16 15.25 1.10
N ASP A 174 -9.42 16.08 1.79
CA ASP A 174 -7.97 16.11 1.79
C ASP A 174 -7.44 15.75 3.18
N SER A 175 -6.24 15.15 3.26
CA SER A 175 -5.67 14.64 4.51
C SER A 175 -5.06 15.73 5.41
N GLY A 176 -5.19 17.01 5.05
CA GLY A 176 -4.72 18.18 5.81
C GLY A 176 -4.31 19.33 4.89
N SER A 177 -4.03 20.49 5.50
CA SER A 177 -3.62 21.72 4.80
C SER A 177 -2.09 21.92 4.80
N TRP A 178 -1.31 20.87 5.00
CA TRP A 178 0.15 20.95 5.16
C TRP A 178 0.94 20.68 3.86
N LEU A 179 0.25 20.58 2.71
CA LEU A 179 0.86 20.48 1.37
C LEU A 179 0.24 21.52 0.45
#